data_1ef9ad56f45add6ea517e9c8e8b0d00b
#
_entry.id   1ef9ad56f45add6ea517e9c8e8b0d00b
#
_cell.length_a   1.000
_cell.length_b   1.000
_cell.length_c   1.000
_cell.angle_alpha   90.00
_cell.angle_beta   90.00
_cell.angle_gamma   90.00
#
_symmetry.space_group_name_H-M   'P 1'
#
loop_
_entity.id
_entity.type
_entity.pdbx_description
1 polymer ?
#
loop_
_entity_poly.entity_id
_entity_poly.type
_entity_poly.pdbx_seq_one_letter_code
_entity_poly.pdbx_strand_id
1 'polypeptide(L)'
;MAAVSLTPRALYEEVAELLRQRIFNRELAPGSWIDELKLAEEYGISRTPLREALKVLATEGLVTMKVRRGAYVTEVSERDLADVYHLLALLESDAAGVVAAKASDAQLKELAALHKELEKAVGQRERFFEINETFHMRLLEIANNRWRDQMVADLRKVMKLNRHNSLLKSGRIQESLAEHQGIMNALLARDAAATVQAMQAHFKNGLEAAA
;
A
#
# COMPACT_ATOMS: atom_id res chain seq x y z
N MET A 1 21.38 5.70 37.37
CA MET A 1 20.93 5.35 36.00
C MET A 1 20.01 6.46 35.55
N ALA A 2 20.38 7.23 34.52
CA ALA A 2 19.51 8.25 33.96
C ALA A 2 18.37 7.59 33.24
N ALA A 3 17.12 7.98 33.54
CA ALA A 3 15.93 7.50 32.79
C ALA A 3 16.06 7.96 31.34
N VAL A 4 16.09 7.02 30.43
CA VAL A 4 15.95 7.30 28.99
C VAL A 4 14.49 7.71 28.76
N SER A 5 14.27 9.03 28.70
CA SER A 5 12.97 9.57 28.28
C SER A 5 12.83 9.27 26.79
N LEU A 6 11.93 8.39 26.44
CA LEU A 6 11.49 8.21 25.05
C LEU A 6 10.75 9.49 24.66
N THR A 7 11.32 10.22 23.72
CA THR A 7 10.69 11.43 23.16
C THR A 7 9.34 11.08 22.53
N PRO A 8 8.31 11.92 22.71
CA PRO A 8 7.09 11.84 21.92
C PRO A 8 7.44 11.77 20.42
N ARG A 9 6.60 11.13 19.62
CA ARG A 9 6.75 11.05 18.17
C ARG A 9 7.19 12.42 17.62
N ALA A 10 8.27 12.44 16.84
CA ALA A 10 8.81 13.73 16.40
C ALA A 10 7.77 14.47 15.54
N LEU A 11 7.61 15.76 15.72
CA LEU A 11 6.58 16.58 15.07
C LEU A 11 6.57 16.40 13.55
N TYR A 12 7.74 16.20 12.92
CA TYR A 12 7.83 15.96 11.47
C TYR A 12 7.19 14.62 11.06
N GLU A 13 7.17 13.60 11.91
CA GLU A 13 6.52 12.32 11.64
C GLU A 13 4.99 12.46 11.64
N GLU A 14 4.45 13.23 12.57
CA GLU A 14 3.02 13.54 12.61
C GLU A 14 2.60 14.34 11.38
N VAL A 15 3.39 15.34 11.00
CA VAL A 15 3.16 16.15 9.80
C VAL A 15 3.25 15.29 8.53
N ALA A 16 4.23 14.37 8.46
CA ALA A 16 4.33 13.45 7.34
C ALA A 16 3.09 12.55 7.23
N GLU A 17 2.57 12.06 8.36
CA GLU A 17 1.34 11.26 8.37
C GLU A 17 0.13 12.06 7.89
N LEU A 18 -0.07 13.29 8.40
CA LEU A 18 -1.15 14.17 7.95
C LEU A 18 -1.07 14.45 6.45
N LEU A 19 0.11 14.79 5.93
CA LEU A 19 0.31 15.04 4.51
C LEU A 19 0.09 13.78 3.67
N ARG A 20 0.51 12.62 4.14
CA ARG A 20 0.29 11.33 3.48
C ARG A 20 -1.19 11.06 3.30
N GLN A 21 -2.00 11.26 4.35
CA GLN A 21 -3.45 11.10 4.27
C GLN A 21 -4.06 12.09 3.27
N ARG A 22 -3.65 13.36 3.28
CA ARG A 22 -4.13 14.38 2.33
C ARG A 22 -3.79 14.05 0.87
N ILE A 23 -2.62 13.45 0.63
CA ILE A 23 -2.23 12.97 -0.70
C ILE A 23 -3.10 11.78 -1.12
N PHE A 24 -3.31 10.81 -0.25
CA PHE A 24 -4.14 9.64 -0.56
C PHE A 24 -5.62 9.98 -0.74
N ASN A 25 -6.12 10.98 0.00
CA ASN A 25 -7.48 11.50 -0.14
C ASN A 25 -7.66 12.46 -1.33
N ARG A 26 -6.59 12.72 -2.11
CA ARG A 26 -6.60 13.68 -3.22
C ARG A 26 -6.89 15.14 -2.84
N GLU A 27 -6.78 15.50 -1.55
CA GLU A 27 -6.81 16.89 -1.10
C GLU A 27 -5.59 17.66 -1.61
N LEU A 28 -4.45 16.97 -1.72
CA LEU A 28 -3.28 17.40 -2.47
C LEU A 28 -3.22 16.57 -3.76
N ALA A 29 -3.58 17.19 -4.88
CA ALA A 29 -3.71 16.49 -6.16
C ALA A 29 -2.36 16.03 -6.71
N PRO A 30 -2.27 14.88 -7.42
CA PRO A 30 -1.07 14.46 -8.13
C PRO A 30 -0.54 15.56 -9.05
N GLY A 31 0.77 15.73 -9.09
CA GLY A 31 1.45 16.76 -9.86
C GLY A 31 1.35 18.17 -9.27
N SER A 32 0.50 18.41 -8.26
CA SER A 32 0.34 19.74 -7.67
C SER A 32 1.56 20.18 -6.87
N TRP A 33 1.87 21.46 -6.95
CA TRP A 33 2.86 22.09 -6.10
C TRP A 33 2.38 22.17 -4.65
N ILE A 34 3.28 21.87 -3.71
CA ILE A 34 3.00 21.90 -2.27
C ILE A 34 3.46 23.26 -1.73
N ASP A 35 2.50 24.06 -1.27
CA ASP A 35 2.78 25.37 -0.67
C ASP A 35 3.24 25.19 0.77
N GLU A 36 4.57 25.17 0.98
CA GLU A 36 5.18 25.03 2.29
C GLU A 36 4.81 26.16 3.26
N LEU A 37 4.58 27.38 2.77
CA LEU A 37 4.24 28.53 3.61
C LEU A 37 2.81 28.40 4.13
N LYS A 38 1.88 28.13 3.22
CA LYS A 38 0.47 27.95 3.56
C LYS A 38 0.27 26.77 4.51
N LEU A 39 0.94 25.63 4.27
CA LEU A 39 0.82 24.45 5.14
C LEU A 39 1.45 24.70 6.53
N ALA A 40 2.57 25.39 6.60
CA ALA A 40 3.17 25.74 7.88
C ALA A 40 2.25 26.65 8.71
N GLU A 41 1.61 27.62 8.08
CA GLU A 41 0.61 28.49 8.71
C GLU A 41 -0.64 27.70 9.14
N GLU A 42 -1.18 26.86 8.25
CA GLU A 42 -2.36 26.00 8.52
C GLU A 42 -2.14 25.08 9.73
N TYR A 43 -0.93 24.50 9.85
CA TYR A 43 -0.60 23.60 10.97
C TYR A 43 -0.04 24.30 12.20
N GLY A 44 0.16 25.62 12.17
CA GLY A 44 0.71 26.39 13.28
C GLY A 44 2.16 26.01 13.63
N ILE A 45 2.96 25.59 12.66
CA ILE A 45 4.33 25.11 12.84
C ILE A 45 5.34 25.94 12.04
N SER A 46 6.62 25.81 12.38
CA SER A 46 7.69 26.36 11.54
C SER A 46 7.91 25.52 10.28
N ARG A 47 8.61 26.08 9.28
CA ARG A 47 8.91 25.37 8.02
C ARG A 47 9.87 24.19 8.20
N THR A 48 10.64 24.16 9.28
CA THR A 48 11.64 23.09 9.50
C THR A 48 11.00 21.71 9.63
N PRO A 49 10.08 21.44 10.57
CA PRO A 49 9.43 20.13 10.68
C PRO A 49 8.63 19.78 9.41
N LEU A 50 8.03 20.77 8.72
CA LEU A 50 7.34 20.54 7.46
C LEU A 50 8.30 20.04 6.38
N ARG A 51 9.49 20.64 6.25
CA ARG A 51 10.50 20.21 5.27
C ARG A 51 11.06 18.84 5.57
N GLU A 52 11.27 18.51 6.85
CA GLU A 52 11.68 17.15 7.23
C GLU A 52 10.57 16.14 6.88
N ALA A 53 9.30 16.46 7.12
CA ALA A 53 8.17 15.64 6.70
C ALA A 53 8.14 15.43 5.17
N LEU A 54 8.35 16.49 4.39
CA LEU A 54 8.40 16.39 2.91
C LEU A 54 9.59 15.53 2.42
N LYS A 55 10.73 15.55 3.11
CA LYS A 55 11.85 14.65 2.80
C LYS A 55 11.49 13.19 3.07
N VAL A 56 10.81 12.90 4.18
CA VAL A 56 10.30 11.55 4.47
C VAL A 56 9.37 11.10 3.35
N LEU A 57 8.39 11.93 2.97
CA LEU A 57 7.46 11.62 1.89
C LEU A 57 8.16 11.49 0.52
N ALA A 58 9.25 12.23 0.30
CA ALA A 58 10.06 12.08 -0.91
C ALA A 58 10.80 10.73 -0.95
N THR A 59 11.33 10.28 0.20
CA THR A 59 11.94 8.94 0.31
C THR A 59 10.90 7.84 0.10
N GLU A 60 9.64 8.08 0.48
CA GLU A 60 8.52 7.16 0.24
C GLU A 60 7.97 7.22 -1.21
N GLY A 61 8.47 8.12 -2.05
CA GLY A 61 8.00 8.30 -3.42
C GLY A 61 6.67 9.05 -3.55
N LEU A 62 6.12 9.58 -2.46
CA LEU A 62 4.84 10.32 -2.43
C LEU A 62 5.00 11.79 -2.83
N VAL A 63 6.20 12.33 -2.68
CA VAL A 63 6.57 13.71 -3.00
C VAL A 63 7.81 13.72 -3.90
N THR A 64 7.80 14.58 -4.91
CA THR A 64 8.94 14.83 -5.78
C THR A 64 9.54 16.18 -5.45
N MET A 65 10.82 16.18 -5.00
CA MET A 65 11.57 17.42 -4.73
C MET A 65 12.21 17.93 -6.02
N LYS A 66 11.80 19.09 -6.51
CA LYS A 66 12.40 19.72 -7.70
C LYS A 66 13.36 20.84 -7.29
N VAL A 67 14.62 20.75 -7.74
CA VAL A 67 15.65 21.74 -7.42
C VAL A 67 15.18 23.16 -7.75
N ARG A 68 15.25 24.07 -6.79
CA ARG A 68 14.81 25.47 -6.86
C ARG A 68 13.32 25.70 -7.17
N ARG A 69 12.51 24.63 -7.25
CA ARG A 69 11.07 24.72 -7.56
C ARG A 69 10.17 24.23 -6.41
N GLY A 70 10.78 23.62 -5.38
CA GLY A 70 10.04 23.13 -4.20
C GLY A 70 9.55 21.70 -4.33
N ALA A 71 8.55 21.35 -3.55
CA ALA A 71 7.97 20.02 -3.43
C ALA A 71 6.69 19.91 -4.27
N TYR A 72 6.47 18.75 -4.86
CA TYR A 72 5.28 18.42 -5.65
C TYR A 72 4.74 17.07 -5.23
N VAL A 73 3.43 16.89 -5.23
CA VAL A 73 2.83 15.56 -5.10
C VAL A 73 3.29 14.71 -6.30
N THR A 74 3.77 13.51 -6.05
CA THR A 74 4.21 12.63 -7.13
C THR A 74 3.05 12.28 -8.04
N GLU A 75 3.27 12.38 -9.33
CA GLU A 75 2.39 11.90 -10.38
C GLU A 75 3.00 10.63 -10.95
N VAL A 76 2.23 9.56 -10.94
CA VAL A 76 2.67 8.24 -11.43
C VAL A 76 2.15 8.07 -12.86
N SER A 77 3.06 7.89 -13.80
CA SER A 77 2.68 7.63 -15.19
C SER A 77 2.06 6.21 -15.32
N GLU A 78 1.28 5.98 -16.38
CA GLU A 78 0.75 4.64 -16.68
C GLU A 78 1.85 3.59 -16.79
N ARG A 79 3.01 3.97 -17.37
CA ARG A 79 4.18 3.11 -17.46
C ARG A 79 4.74 2.77 -16.08
N ASP A 80 4.96 3.77 -15.22
CA ASP A 80 5.47 3.52 -13.87
C ASP A 80 4.50 2.66 -13.07
N LEU A 81 3.19 2.87 -13.26
CA LEU A 81 2.16 2.05 -12.63
C LEU A 81 2.25 0.59 -13.10
N ALA A 82 2.40 0.36 -14.41
CA ALA A 82 2.57 -0.98 -14.97
C ALA A 82 3.84 -1.66 -14.42
N ASP A 83 4.96 -0.94 -14.33
CA ASP A 83 6.21 -1.44 -13.78
C ASP A 83 6.06 -1.79 -12.30
N VAL A 84 5.37 -0.96 -11.50
CA VAL A 84 5.08 -1.22 -10.07
C VAL A 84 4.21 -2.46 -9.92
N TYR A 85 3.11 -2.58 -10.67
CA TYR A 85 2.24 -3.76 -10.61
C TYR A 85 2.96 -5.05 -11.02
N HIS A 86 3.85 -4.97 -12.02
CA HIS A 86 4.68 -6.10 -12.44
C HIS A 86 5.60 -6.58 -11.30
N LEU A 87 6.31 -5.65 -10.63
CA LEU A 87 7.18 -5.99 -9.51
C LEU A 87 6.40 -6.54 -8.31
N LEU A 88 5.25 -5.95 -7.99
CA LEU A 88 4.36 -6.47 -6.94
C LEU A 88 3.87 -7.87 -7.28
N ALA A 89 3.47 -8.13 -8.52
CA ALA A 89 3.05 -9.45 -8.98
C ALA A 89 4.15 -10.49 -8.77
N LEU A 90 5.42 -10.19 -9.11
CA LEU A 90 6.55 -11.08 -8.91
C LEU A 90 6.82 -11.36 -7.44
N LEU A 91 6.91 -10.31 -6.63
CA LEU A 91 7.30 -10.42 -5.22
C LEU A 91 6.22 -11.07 -4.36
N GLU A 92 4.96 -10.70 -4.57
CA GLU A 92 3.86 -11.20 -3.76
C GLU A 92 3.38 -12.59 -4.20
N SER A 93 3.49 -12.94 -5.49
CA SER A 93 3.20 -14.31 -5.93
C SER A 93 4.25 -15.31 -5.41
N ASP A 94 5.54 -14.93 -5.38
CA ASP A 94 6.59 -15.74 -4.75
C ASP A 94 6.28 -15.96 -3.26
N ALA A 95 5.92 -14.87 -2.54
CA ALA A 95 5.50 -14.98 -1.14
C ALA A 95 4.32 -15.92 -0.96
N ALA A 96 3.31 -15.80 -1.81
CA ALA A 96 2.10 -16.63 -1.73
C ALA A 96 2.41 -18.12 -1.96
N GLY A 97 3.31 -18.44 -2.90
CA GLY A 97 3.82 -19.79 -3.11
C GLY A 97 4.53 -20.35 -1.89
N VAL A 98 5.38 -19.55 -1.23
CA VAL A 98 6.05 -19.92 0.03
C VAL A 98 5.04 -20.20 1.13
N VAL A 99 4.01 -19.34 1.28
CA VAL A 99 2.94 -19.51 2.28
C VAL A 99 2.16 -20.80 2.02
N ALA A 100 1.75 -21.08 0.79
CA ALA A 100 1.07 -22.33 0.44
C ALA A 100 1.87 -23.55 0.85
N ALA A 101 3.18 -23.54 0.60
CA ALA A 101 4.07 -24.68 0.88
C ALA A 101 4.41 -24.85 2.37
N LYS A 102 4.55 -23.75 3.14
CA LYS A 102 5.21 -23.78 4.46
C LYS A 102 4.37 -23.23 5.62
N ALA A 103 3.27 -22.54 5.38
CA ALA A 103 2.48 -21.96 6.46
C ALA A 103 1.87 -23.05 7.38
N SER A 104 1.79 -22.76 8.67
CA SER A 104 1.07 -23.59 9.62
C SER A 104 -0.46 -23.48 9.39
N ASP A 105 -1.21 -24.45 9.88
CA ASP A 105 -2.68 -24.40 9.81
C ASP A 105 -3.25 -23.20 10.58
N ALA A 106 -2.58 -22.77 11.64
CA ALA A 106 -2.96 -21.55 12.38
C ALA A 106 -2.82 -20.30 11.49
N GLN A 107 -1.70 -20.16 10.76
CA GLN A 107 -1.48 -19.05 9.84
C GLN A 107 -2.46 -19.04 8.67
N LEU A 108 -2.79 -20.21 8.11
CA LEU A 108 -3.82 -20.31 7.07
C LEU A 108 -5.23 -19.95 7.62
N LYS A 109 -5.54 -20.30 8.86
CA LYS A 109 -6.78 -19.86 9.52
C LYS A 109 -6.85 -18.36 9.73
N GLU A 110 -5.72 -17.69 10.04
CA GLU A 110 -5.66 -16.23 10.14
C GLU A 110 -5.95 -15.56 8.77
N LEU A 111 -5.34 -16.06 7.69
CA LEU A 111 -5.63 -15.54 6.33
C LEU A 111 -7.09 -15.80 5.93
N ALA A 112 -7.65 -16.96 6.28
CA ALA A 112 -9.06 -17.25 6.02
C ALA A 112 -9.99 -16.34 6.83
N ALA A 113 -9.61 -15.94 8.05
CA ALA A 113 -10.37 -14.96 8.83
C ALA A 113 -10.35 -13.57 8.19
N LEU A 114 -9.19 -13.10 7.69
CA LEU A 114 -9.08 -11.85 6.94
C LEU A 114 -9.90 -11.88 5.65
N HIS A 115 -9.91 -13.00 4.93
CA HIS A 115 -10.76 -13.18 3.75
C HIS A 115 -12.26 -13.06 4.09
N LYS A 116 -12.71 -13.64 5.17
CA LYS A 116 -14.10 -13.47 5.65
C LYS A 116 -14.45 -12.02 6.02
N GLU A 117 -13.48 -11.26 6.53
CA GLU A 117 -13.70 -9.82 6.74
C GLU A 117 -13.79 -9.05 5.41
N LEU A 118 -13.02 -9.44 4.37
CA LEU A 118 -13.19 -8.90 3.02
C LEU A 118 -14.61 -9.11 2.48
N GLU A 119 -15.16 -10.33 2.63
CA GLU A 119 -16.53 -10.66 2.21
C GLU A 119 -17.56 -9.72 2.86
N LYS A 120 -17.40 -9.43 4.16
CA LYS A 120 -18.30 -8.53 4.89
C LYS A 120 -18.16 -7.07 4.47
N ALA A 121 -17.01 -6.69 3.94
CA ALA A 121 -16.68 -5.30 3.59
C ALA A 121 -17.06 -4.90 2.15
N VAL A 122 -17.66 -5.78 1.34
CA VAL A 122 -17.97 -5.54 -0.09
C VAL A 122 -18.78 -4.25 -0.32
N GLY A 123 -19.67 -3.87 0.60
CA GLY A 123 -20.43 -2.62 0.53
C GLY A 123 -19.72 -1.40 1.12
N GLN A 124 -18.52 -1.55 1.68
CA GLN A 124 -17.77 -0.54 2.40
C GLN A 124 -16.37 -0.40 1.78
N ARG A 125 -16.28 0.43 0.75
CA ARG A 125 -15.10 0.55 -0.12
C ARG A 125 -13.78 0.73 0.64
N GLU A 126 -13.68 1.75 1.49
CA GLU A 126 -12.46 2.03 2.26
C GLU A 126 -12.09 0.85 3.14
N ARG A 127 -13.06 0.28 3.82
CA ARG A 127 -12.87 -0.89 4.69
C ARG A 127 -12.40 -2.12 3.92
N PHE A 128 -12.96 -2.36 2.74
CA PHE A 128 -12.52 -3.46 1.86
C PHE A 128 -11.04 -3.34 1.54
N PHE A 129 -10.58 -2.13 1.21
CA PHE A 129 -9.17 -1.92 0.86
C PHE A 129 -8.22 -2.03 2.04
N GLU A 130 -8.60 -1.56 3.21
CA GLU A 130 -7.80 -1.75 4.43
C GLU A 130 -7.59 -3.23 4.73
N ILE A 131 -8.65 -4.02 4.65
CA ILE A 131 -8.58 -5.46 4.90
C ILE A 131 -7.80 -6.16 3.78
N ASN A 132 -8.02 -5.77 2.53
CA ASN A 132 -7.26 -6.28 1.39
C ASN A 132 -5.75 -6.05 1.58
N GLU A 133 -5.35 -4.84 1.96
CA GLU A 133 -3.95 -4.55 2.27
C GLU A 133 -3.44 -5.39 3.43
N THR A 134 -4.22 -5.49 4.51
CA THR A 134 -3.88 -6.31 5.68
C THR A 134 -3.66 -7.77 5.29
N PHE A 135 -4.50 -8.33 4.41
CA PHE A 135 -4.35 -9.69 3.90
C PHE A 135 -3.01 -9.89 3.19
N HIS A 136 -2.67 -9.00 2.25
CA HIS A 136 -1.41 -9.07 1.52
C HIS A 136 -0.19 -8.91 2.43
N MET A 137 -0.22 -7.94 3.34
CA MET A 137 0.88 -7.73 4.29
C MET A 137 1.05 -8.93 5.23
N ARG A 138 -0.05 -9.52 5.70
CA ARG A 138 0.01 -10.73 6.55
C ARG A 138 0.59 -11.94 5.81
N LEU A 139 0.27 -12.09 4.52
CA LEU A 139 0.84 -13.11 3.68
C LEU A 139 2.37 -12.95 3.55
N LEU A 140 2.86 -11.73 3.36
CA LEU A 140 4.28 -11.41 3.31
C LEU A 140 4.99 -11.73 4.62
N GLU A 141 4.41 -11.33 5.76
CA GLU A 141 4.94 -11.62 7.10
C GLU A 141 5.08 -13.13 7.34
N ILE A 142 4.06 -13.92 6.95
CA ILE A 142 4.10 -15.39 7.06
C ILE A 142 5.22 -15.98 6.20
N ALA A 143 5.42 -15.45 4.99
CA ALA A 143 6.51 -15.87 4.10
C ALA A 143 7.91 -15.46 4.59
N ASN A 144 7.98 -14.53 5.57
CA ASN A 144 9.15 -14.18 6.38
C ASN A 144 10.43 -13.84 5.58
N ASN A 145 10.32 -12.82 4.70
CA ASN A 145 11.48 -12.28 4.00
C ASN A 145 11.49 -10.74 4.13
N ARG A 146 12.23 -10.24 5.13
CA ARG A 146 12.26 -8.81 5.48
C ARG A 146 12.59 -7.88 4.30
N TRP A 147 13.45 -8.32 3.39
CA TRP A 147 13.86 -7.49 2.25
C TRP A 147 12.75 -7.37 1.21
N ARG A 148 12.09 -8.48 0.90
CA ARG A 148 10.90 -8.50 0.05
C ARG A 148 9.79 -7.63 0.67
N ASP A 149 9.54 -7.80 1.96
CA ASP A 149 8.48 -7.09 2.68
C ASP A 149 8.69 -5.57 2.63
N GLN A 150 9.95 -5.10 2.80
CA GLN A 150 10.30 -3.70 2.66
C GLN A 150 10.06 -3.19 1.23
N MET A 151 10.52 -3.92 0.21
CA MET A 151 10.33 -3.54 -1.20
C MET A 151 8.84 -3.46 -1.55
N VAL A 152 8.05 -4.45 -1.13
CA VAL A 152 6.60 -4.45 -1.36
C VAL A 152 5.91 -3.29 -0.64
N ALA A 153 6.28 -3.00 0.60
CA ALA A 153 5.73 -1.86 1.34
C ALA A 153 5.96 -0.53 0.61
N ASP A 154 7.15 -0.32 0.04
CA ASP A 154 7.47 0.89 -0.71
C ASP A 154 6.73 0.95 -2.06
N LEU A 155 6.68 -0.15 -2.81
CA LEU A 155 5.92 -0.23 -4.07
C LEU A 155 4.41 -0.01 -3.85
N ARG A 156 3.84 -0.54 -2.76
CA ARG A 156 2.43 -0.36 -2.42
C ARG A 156 2.09 1.10 -2.10
N LYS A 157 3.02 1.90 -1.56
CA LYS A 157 2.80 3.35 -1.40
C LYS A 157 2.57 4.02 -2.76
N VAL A 158 3.40 3.69 -3.76
CA VAL A 158 3.26 4.20 -5.13
C VAL A 158 1.94 3.73 -5.75
N MET A 159 1.58 2.45 -5.61
CA MET A 159 0.31 1.91 -6.07
C MET A 159 -0.89 2.67 -5.47
N LYS A 160 -0.81 3.04 -4.19
CA LYS A 160 -1.87 3.80 -3.49
C LYS A 160 -2.12 5.18 -4.10
N LEU A 161 -1.11 5.83 -4.70
CA LEU A 161 -1.29 7.12 -5.38
C LEU A 161 -2.30 7.02 -6.54
N ASN A 162 -2.38 5.88 -7.21
CA ASN A 162 -3.32 5.64 -8.31
C ASN A 162 -4.58 4.86 -7.91
N ARG A 163 -4.70 4.47 -6.65
CA ARG A 163 -5.82 3.70 -6.13
C ARG A 163 -7.20 4.32 -6.41
N HIS A 164 -7.27 5.64 -6.45
CA HIS A 164 -8.55 6.34 -6.66
C HIS A 164 -9.21 5.94 -7.98
N ASN A 165 -8.44 5.76 -9.04
CA ASN A 165 -8.97 5.40 -10.37
C ASN A 165 -9.55 3.97 -10.39
N SER A 166 -8.81 3.00 -9.84
CA SER A 166 -9.28 1.61 -9.79
C SER A 166 -10.53 1.42 -8.91
N LEU A 167 -10.70 2.28 -7.89
CA LEU A 167 -11.82 2.24 -6.97
C LEU A 167 -13.15 2.67 -7.58
N LEU A 168 -13.11 3.52 -8.61
CA LEU A 168 -14.31 4.06 -9.26
C LEU A 168 -14.91 3.09 -10.26
N LYS A 169 -14.17 2.06 -10.69
CA LYS A 169 -14.67 1.06 -11.65
C LYS A 169 -15.75 0.20 -11.00
N SER A 170 -16.94 0.25 -11.58
CA SER A 170 -18.08 -0.55 -11.12
C SER A 170 -17.75 -2.05 -11.20
N GLY A 171 -18.11 -2.82 -10.17
CA GLY A 171 -17.87 -4.27 -10.13
C GLY A 171 -16.48 -4.71 -9.66
N ARG A 172 -15.49 -3.80 -9.58
CA ARG A 172 -14.10 -4.17 -9.25
C ARG A 172 -13.93 -4.81 -7.87
N ILE A 173 -14.71 -4.39 -6.88
CA ILE A 173 -14.66 -4.99 -5.54
C ILE A 173 -15.10 -6.45 -5.58
N GLN A 174 -16.17 -6.77 -6.30
CA GLN A 174 -16.67 -8.13 -6.46
C GLN A 174 -15.69 -9.02 -7.21
N GLU A 175 -15.08 -8.49 -8.28
CA GLU A 175 -14.02 -9.17 -9.03
C GLU A 175 -12.82 -9.46 -8.13
N SER A 176 -12.34 -8.46 -7.38
CA SER A 176 -11.23 -8.60 -6.44
C SER A 176 -11.53 -9.65 -5.37
N LEU A 177 -12.74 -9.66 -4.82
CA LEU A 177 -13.14 -10.69 -3.85
C LEU A 177 -13.10 -12.10 -4.45
N ALA A 178 -13.60 -12.28 -5.69
CA ALA A 178 -13.56 -13.57 -6.38
C ALA A 178 -12.11 -14.03 -6.64
N GLU A 179 -11.22 -13.10 -7.01
CA GLU A 179 -9.79 -13.36 -7.16
C GLU A 179 -9.17 -13.82 -5.83
N HIS A 180 -9.46 -13.12 -4.73
CA HIS A 180 -9.01 -13.51 -3.39
C HIS A 180 -9.54 -14.88 -2.96
N GLN A 181 -10.78 -15.22 -3.32
CA GLN A 181 -11.33 -16.55 -3.08
C GLN A 181 -10.51 -17.63 -3.82
N GLY A 182 -10.11 -17.36 -5.06
CA GLY A 182 -9.22 -18.24 -5.83
C GLY A 182 -7.86 -18.45 -5.13
N ILE A 183 -7.25 -17.36 -4.65
CA ILE A 183 -6.00 -17.41 -3.90
C ILE A 183 -6.18 -18.23 -2.61
N MET A 184 -7.24 -17.98 -1.83
CA MET A 184 -7.50 -18.72 -0.59
C MET A 184 -7.73 -20.20 -0.84
N ASN A 185 -8.46 -20.58 -1.88
CA ASN A 185 -8.69 -21.98 -2.22
C ASN A 185 -7.36 -22.71 -2.52
N ALA A 186 -6.46 -22.07 -3.29
CA ALA A 186 -5.15 -22.62 -3.60
C ALA A 186 -4.24 -22.72 -2.35
N LEU A 187 -4.26 -21.70 -1.48
CA LEU A 187 -3.55 -21.70 -0.19
C LEU A 187 -4.02 -22.85 0.72
N LEU A 188 -5.32 -23.05 0.85
CA LEU A 188 -5.90 -24.11 1.68
C LEU A 188 -5.63 -25.51 1.11
N ALA A 189 -5.57 -25.63 -0.22
CA ALA A 189 -5.15 -26.84 -0.90
C ALA A 189 -3.62 -27.09 -0.83
N ARG A 190 -2.86 -26.12 -0.31
CA ARG A 190 -1.40 -26.14 -0.25
C ARG A 190 -0.76 -26.32 -1.65
N ASP A 191 -1.45 -25.86 -2.69
CA ASP A 191 -0.95 -25.85 -4.06
C ASP A 191 -0.18 -24.55 -4.33
N ALA A 192 1.14 -24.61 -4.20
CA ALA A 192 2.01 -23.47 -4.40
C ALA A 192 1.95 -22.93 -5.84
N ALA A 193 1.85 -23.80 -6.85
CA ALA A 193 1.80 -23.39 -8.25
C ALA A 193 0.50 -22.67 -8.56
N ALA A 194 -0.64 -23.21 -8.16
CA ALA A 194 -1.94 -22.58 -8.34
C ALA A 194 -2.01 -21.26 -7.56
N THR A 195 -1.43 -21.18 -6.36
CA THR A 195 -1.40 -19.96 -5.55
C THR A 195 -0.61 -18.84 -6.24
N VAL A 196 0.57 -19.16 -6.79
CA VAL A 196 1.39 -18.22 -7.58
C VAL A 196 0.60 -17.70 -8.77
N GLN A 197 -0.03 -18.58 -9.56
CA GLN A 197 -0.82 -18.20 -10.74
C GLN A 197 -2.01 -17.31 -10.36
N ALA A 198 -2.74 -17.66 -9.30
CA ALA A 198 -3.89 -16.88 -8.84
C ALA A 198 -3.47 -15.47 -8.38
N MET A 199 -2.34 -15.34 -7.66
CA MET A 199 -1.82 -14.05 -7.22
C MET A 199 -1.33 -13.20 -8.41
N GLN A 200 -0.66 -13.78 -9.40
CA GLN A 200 -0.26 -13.07 -10.62
C GLN A 200 -1.46 -12.56 -11.40
N ALA A 201 -2.51 -13.38 -11.55
CA ALA A 201 -3.74 -12.97 -12.20
C ALA A 201 -4.44 -11.82 -11.46
N HIS A 202 -4.47 -11.87 -10.12
CA HIS A 202 -5.01 -10.80 -9.28
C HIS A 202 -4.32 -9.45 -9.53
N PHE A 203 -2.99 -9.41 -9.60
CA PHE A 203 -2.25 -8.18 -9.90
C PHE A 203 -2.46 -7.69 -11.32
N LYS A 204 -2.51 -8.60 -12.30
CA LYS A 204 -2.82 -8.26 -13.69
C LYS A 204 -4.18 -7.58 -13.81
N ASN A 205 -5.22 -8.19 -13.25
CA ASN A 205 -6.57 -7.64 -13.26
C ASN A 205 -6.65 -6.32 -12.47
N GLY A 206 -5.87 -6.19 -11.39
CA GLY A 206 -5.72 -4.95 -10.63
C GLY A 206 -5.15 -3.80 -11.47
N LEU A 207 -4.14 -4.06 -12.30
CA LEU A 207 -3.57 -3.09 -13.23
C LEU A 207 -4.60 -2.66 -14.29
N GLU A 208 -5.28 -3.62 -14.92
CA GLU A 208 -6.33 -3.35 -15.93
C GLU A 208 -7.50 -2.52 -15.36
N ALA A 209 -7.73 -2.62 -14.06
CA ALA A 209 -8.74 -1.80 -13.39
C ALA A 209 -8.23 -0.41 -13.00
N ALA A 210 -6.91 -0.20 -12.89
CA ALA A 210 -6.29 1.06 -12.51
C ALA A 210 -5.94 1.94 -13.71
N ALA A 211 -5.86 1.37 -14.92
CA ALA A 211 -5.71 2.05 -16.20
C ALA A 211 -7.05 2.64 -16.66
#